data_e74f17ef7b5eaebcb6ad59658fdd3fb1
#
_entry.id   e74f17ef7b5eaebcb6ad59658fdd3fb1
#
_cell.length_a   1.000
_cell.length_b   1.000
_cell.length_c   1.000
_cell.angle_alpha   90.00
_cell.angle_beta   90.00
_cell.angle_gamma   90.00
#
_symmetry.space_group_name_H-M   'P 1'
#
loop_
_entity.id
_entity.type
_entity.pdbx_description
1 polymer ?
#
loop_
_entity_poly.entity_id
_entity_poly.type
_entity_poly.pdbx_seq_one_letter_code
_entity_poly.pdbx_strand_id
1 'polypeptide(L)'
;MASQNLLQSPPPRPQPRSESHLILGDERAELAARVFTDSWRGLLLSVGGFGVVGVIGVLDYLTGPELSFVIFYLLPIALGAWWGGFAQGILLSMACALSWQIVEIAEGSAIAPIIQLWNGTARFGIFVITSSLLSRLRVSLFLEKKLARSDPLTGAANGRTF
;
A
#
# COMPACT_ATOMS: atom_id res chain seq x y z
N MET A 1 -29.49 -67.99 22.40
CA MET A 1 -29.95 -66.63 22.71
C MET A 1 -28.74 -65.79 23.12
N ALA A 2 -28.14 -65.08 22.18
CA ALA A 2 -26.96 -64.25 22.44
C ALA A 2 -27.44 -62.79 22.40
N SER A 3 -27.40 -62.18 23.58
CA SER A 3 -27.74 -60.75 23.76
C SER A 3 -26.58 -59.90 23.22
N GLN A 4 -26.81 -59.16 22.14
CA GLN A 4 -25.89 -58.12 21.61
C GLN A 4 -25.91 -56.93 22.57
N ASN A 5 -24.83 -56.80 23.32
CA ASN A 5 -24.55 -55.62 24.12
C ASN A 5 -23.99 -54.53 23.17
N LEU A 6 -24.88 -53.67 22.65
CA LEU A 6 -24.52 -52.48 21.87
C LEU A 6 -23.77 -51.53 22.82
N LEU A 7 -22.46 -51.48 22.67
CA LEU A 7 -21.60 -50.45 23.25
C LEU A 7 -22.04 -49.07 22.71
N GLN A 8 -22.98 -48.45 23.40
CA GLN A 8 -23.31 -47.05 23.18
C GLN A 8 -22.11 -46.20 23.63
N SER A 9 -21.42 -45.61 22.65
CA SER A 9 -20.42 -44.58 22.95
C SER A 9 -21.08 -43.45 23.76
N PRO A 10 -20.41 -42.95 24.82
CA PRO A 10 -20.97 -41.88 25.62
C PRO A 10 -21.18 -40.63 24.73
N PRO A 11 -22.24 -39.85 24.96
CA PRO A 11 -22.51 -38.64 24.21
C PRO A 11 -21.34 -37.66 24.37
N PRO A 12 -21.00 -36.90 23.33
CA PRO A 12 -19.93 -35.92 23.39
C PRO A 12 -20.22 -34.92 24.51
N ARG A 13 -19.23 -34.66 25.35
CA ARG A 13 -19.36 -33.67 26.42
C ARG A 13 -19.68 -32.30 25.84
N PRO A 14 -20.68 -31.59 26.37
CA PRO A 14 -20.96 -30.23 25.94
C PRO A 14 -19.72 -29.37 26.20
N GLN A 15 -19.19 -28.77 25.15
CA GLN A 15 -18.07 -27.82 25.26
C GLN A 15 -18.54 -26.58 26.02
N PRO A 16 -17.77 -26.06 26.97
CA PRO A 16 -18.18 -24.91 27.74
C PRO A 16 -18.32 -23.70 26.84
N ARG A 17 -19.53 -23.17 26.75
CA ARG A 17 -19.89 -21.97 25.94
C ARG A 17 -19.03 -20.73 26.25
N SER A 18 -18.38 -20.69 27.41
CA SER A 18 -17.54 -19.59 27.84
C SER A 18 -16.22 -19.46 27.07
N GLU A 19 -15.62 -20.58 26.67
CA GLU A 19 -14.34 -20.55 25.94
C GLU A 19 -14.49 -20.01 24.50
N SER A 20 -15.58 -20.37 23.84
CA SER A 20 -15.83 -19.88 22.47
C SER A 20 -16.03 -18.36 22.40
N HIS A 21 -16.67 -17.76 23.41
CA HIS A 21 -16.85 -16.30 23.48
C HIS A 21 -15.55 -15.55 23.80
N LEU A 22 -14.67 -16.15 24.60
CA LEU A 22 -13.36 -15.58 24.92
C LEU A 22 -12.43 -15.61 23.70
N ILE A 23 -12.41 -16.73 22.97
CA ILE A 23 -11.60 -16.87 21.74
C ILE A 23 -12.05 -15.89 20.65
N LEU A 24 -13.37 -15.77 20.43
CA LEU A 24 -13.92 -14.81 19.46
C LEU A 24 -13.69 -13.35 19.87
N GLY A 25 -13.64 -13.07 21.17
CA GLY A 25 -13.30 -11.74 21.70
C GLY A 25 -11.86 -11.36 21.42
N ASP A 26 -10.94 -12.29 21.62
CA ASP A 26 -9.51 -12.10 21.42
C ASP A 26 -9.15 -11.93 19.93
N GLU A 27 -9.72 -12.78 19.05
CA GLU A 27 -9.56 -12.63 17.59
C GLU A 27 -10.07 -11.28 17.06
N ARG A 28 -11.20 -10.79 17.59
CA ARG A 28 -11.74 -9.48 17.21
C ARG A 28 -10.85 -8.34 17.68
N ALA A 29 -10.29 -8.45 18.88
CA ALA A 29 -9.37 -7.46 19.43
C ALA A 29 -8.06 -7.42 18.63
N GLU A 30 -7.51 -8.58 18.25
CA GLU A 30 -6.33 -8.65 17.37
C GLU A 30 -6.59 -8.08 15.98
N LEU A 31 -7.73 -8.40 15.36
CA LEU A 31 -8.13 -7.84 14.07
C LEU A 31 -8.28 -6.32 14.15
N ALA A 32 -8.95 -5.82 15.19
CA ALA A 32 -9.11 -4.38 15.41
C ALA A 32 -7.75 -3.68 15.60
N ALA A 33 -6.83 -4.28 16.37
CA ALA A 33 -5.48 -3.75 16.57
C ALA A 33 -4.67 -3.73 15.26
N ARG A 34 -4.76 -4.77 14.42
CA ARG A 34 -4.11 -4.81 13.10
C ARG A 34 -4.67 -3.75 12.15
N VAL A 35 -6.00 -3.63 12.07
CA VAL A 35 -6.66 -2.59 11.26
C VAL A 35 -6.26 -1.19 11.72
N PHE A 36 -6.17 -0.96 13.01
CA PHE A 36 -5.75 0.33 13.57
C PHE A 36 -4.28 0.64 13.25
N THR A 37 -3.37 -0.33 13.41
CA THR A 37 -1.94 -0.13 13.07
C THR A 37 -1.71 0.06 11.58
N ASP A 38 -2.44 -0.63 10.72
CA ASP A 38 -2.36 -0.45 9.27
C ASP A 38 -2.92 0.91 8.82
N SER A 39 -4.02 1.36 9.44
CA SER A 39 -4.61 2.68 9.21
C SER A 39 -3.66 3.81 9.63
N TRP A 40 -2.99 3.70 10.78
CA TRP A 40 -2.04 4.69 11.27
C TRP A 40 -0.80 4.79 10.39
N ARG A 41 -0.28 3.64 9.94
CA ARG A 41 0.83 3.59 8.98
C ARG A 41 0.45 4.25 7.66
N GLY A 42 -0.74 3.97 7.14
CA GLY A 42 -1.28 4.61 5.95
C GLY A 42 -1.36 6.14 6.12
N LEU A 43 -1.85 6.61 7.25
CA LEU A 43 -1.92 8.03 7.56
C LEU A 43 -0.53 8.69 7.63
N LEU A 44 0.43 8.07 8.30
CA LEU A 44 1.81 8.59 8.40
C LEU A 44 2.49 8.66 7.02
N LEU A 45 2.30 7.64 6.18
CA LEU A 45 2.80 7.63 4.81
C LEU A 45 2.14 8.72 3.96
N SER A 46 0.84 8.97 4.16
CA SER A 46 0.14 10.05 3.46
C SER A 46 0.66 11.40 3.91
N VAL A 47 0.66 11.68 5.20
CA VAL A 47 1.11 12.98 5.75
C VAL A 47 2.58 13.23 5.40
N GLY A 48 3.45 12.24 5.57
CA GLY A 48 4.85 12.32 5.19
C GLY A 48 5.04 12.54 3.69
N GLY A 49 4.30 11.79 2.87
CA GLY A 49 4.32 11.93 1.42
C GLY A 49 3.88 13.32 0.94
N PHE A 50 2.76 13.83 1.45
CA PHE A 50 2.30 15.19 1.14
C PHE A 50 3.28 16.27 1.64
N GLY A 51 3.90 16.06 2.81
CA GLY A 51 4.97 16.93 3.32
C GLY A 51 6.15 17.01 2.35
N VAL A 52 6.62 15.87 1.85
CA VAL A 52 7.70 15.81 0.85
C VAL A 52 7.30 16.50 -0.46
N VAL A 53 6.08 16.27 -0.95
CA VAL A 53 5.55 16.96 -2.15
C VAL A 53 5.55 18.48 -1.94
N GLY A 54 5.11 18.96 -0.78
CA GLY A 54 5.11 20.39 -0.44
C GLY A 54 6.52 20.99 -0.43
N VAL A 55 7.49 20.30 0.18
CA VAL A 55 8.90 20.74 0.20
C VAL A 55 9.47 20.80 -1.22
N ILE A 56 9.22 19.77 -2.05
CA ILE A 56 9.67 19.75 -3.45
C ILE A 56 9.03 20.91 -4.22
N GLY A 57 7.71 21.16 -4.05
CA GLY A 57 7.03 22.27 -4.71
C GLY A 57 7.58 23.65 -4.33
N VAL A 58 7.92 23.84 -3.05
CA VAL A 58 8.57 25.10 -2.60
C VAL A 58 9.96 25.23 -3.21
N LEU A 59 10.77 24.18 -3.24
CA LEU A 59 12.10 24.21 -3.87
C LEU A 59 12.02 24.46 -5.37
N ASP A 60 11.06 23.82 -6.06
CA ASP A 60 10.78 24.02 -7.48
C ASP A 60 10.45 25.48 -7.77
N TYR A 61 9.54 26.08 -7.01
CA TYR A 61 9.19 27.50 -7.11
C TYR A 61 10.36 28.43 -6.84
N LEU A 62 11.22 28.15 -5.84
CA LEU A 62 12.36 29.00 -5.49
C LEU A 62 13.50 28.93 -6.50
N THR A 63 13.67 27.80 -7.19
CA THR A 63 14.72 27.61 -8.21
C THR A 63 14.32 28.15 -9.58
N GLY A 64 13.02 28.33 -9.81
CA GLY A 64 12.48 28.86 -11.06
C GLY A 64 12.50 27.87 -12.24
N PRO A 65 12.01 28.29 -13.40
CA PRO A 65 11.68 27.40 -14.53
C PRO A 65 12.90 26.77 -15.25
N GLU A 66 14.12 27.19 -14.91
CA GLU A 66 15.35 26.70 -15.56
C GLU A 66 15.72 25.29 -15.13
N LEU A 67 15.33 24.88 -13.91
CA LEU A 67 15.62 23.56 -13.35
C LEU A 67 14.37 22.69 -13.33
N SER A 68 14.45 21.52 -13.92
CA SER A 68 13.32 20.58 -13.93
C SER A 68 13.33 19.67 -12.70
N PHE A 69 12.35 19.84 -11.82
CA PHE A 69 12.18 19.04 -10.61
C PHE A 69 11.36 17.74 -10.81
N VAL A 70 10.98 17.41 -12.04
CA VAL A 70 10.15 16.22 -12.37
C VAL A 70 10.67 14.94 -11.70
N ILE A 71 11.98 14.73 -11.71
CA ILE A 71 12.59 13.52 -11.14
C ILE A 71 12.42 13.44 -9.61
N PHE A 72 12.42 14.57 -8.94
CA PHE A 72 12.23 14.62 -7.48
C PHE A 72 10.79 14.31 -7.09
N TYR A 73 9.81 14.70 -7.90
CA TYR A 73 8.40 14.32 -7.69
C TYR A 73 8.14 12.82 -7.83
N LEU A 74 9.00 12.07 -8.53
CA LEU A 74 8.90 10.61 -8.58
C LEU A 74 9.24 9.96 -7.23
N LEU A 75 10.03 10.61 -6.37
CA LEU A 75 10.45 10.05 -5.08
C LEU A 75 9.25 9.78 -4.15
N PRO A 76 8.41 10.77 -3.78
CA PRO A 76 7.26 10.51 -2.93
C PRO A 76 6.26 9.52 -3.56
N ILE A 77 6.11 9.53 -4.88
CA ILE A 77 5.25 8.57 -5.61
C ILE A 77 5.80 7.15 -5.46
N ALA A 78 7.11 6.96 -5.68
CA ALA A 78 7.75 5.66 -5.55
C ALA A 78 7.66 5.11 -4.13
N LEU A 79 7.93 5.95 -3.12
CA LEU A 79 7.83 5.57 -1.71
C LEU A 79 6.39 5.22 -1.33
N GLY A 80 5.43 6.05 -1.74
CA GLY A 80 4.01 5.81 -1.48
C GLY A 80 3.50 4.54 -2.14
N ALA A 81 3.82 4.31 -3.41
CA ALA A 81 3.45 3.10 -4.14
C ALA A 81 4.09 1.84 -3.54
N TRP A 82 5.36 1.95 -3.08
CA TRP A 82 6.08 0.83 -2.52
C TRP A 82 5.59 0.42 -1.14
N TRP A 83 5.35 1.35 -0.22
CA TRP A 83 4.92 1.06 1.15
C TRP A 83 3.41 1.13 1.37
N GLY A 84 2.73 2.07 0.73
CA GLY A 84 1.29 2.27 0.86
C GLY A 84 0.44 1.56 -0.20
N GLY A 85 1.07 1.01 -1.25
CA GLY A 85 0.40 0.32 -2.33
C GLY A 85 -0.19 1.25 -3.40
N PHE A 86 -0.99 0.67 -4.31
CA PHE A 86 -1.49 1.36 -5.50
C PHE A 86 -2.28 2.63 -5.18
N ALA A 87 -3.24 2.57 -4.26
CA ALA A 87 -4.08 3.72 -3.92
C ALA A 87 -3.27 4.91 -3.40
N GLN A 88 -2.30 4.64 -2.52
CA GLN A 88 -1.40 5.66 -1.98
C GLN A 88 -0.53 6.28 -3.06
N GLY A 89 -0.01 5.45 -3.96
CA GLY A 89 0.76 5.92 -5.11
C GLY A 89 -0.05 6.84 -6.03
N ILE A 90 -1.31 6.53 -6.30
CA ILE A 90 -2.22 7.38 -7.09
C ILE A 90 -2.50 8.71 -6.39
N LEU A 91 -2.77 8.70 -5.09
CA LEU A 91 -2.99 9.92 -4.32
C LEU A 91 -1.79 10.85 -4.39
N LEU A 92 -0.58 10.33 -4.21
CA LEU A 92 0.65 11.13 -4.31
C LEU A 92 0.94 11.56 -5.75
N SER A 93 0.61 10.74 -6.75
CA SER A 93 0.72 11.14 -8.16
C SER A 93 -0.15 12.36 -8.48
N MET A 94 -1.37 12.38 -7.93
CA MET A 94 -2.28 13.53 -8.07
C MET A 94 -1.74 14.77 -7.35
N ALA A 95 -1.26 14.61 -6.11
CA ALA A 95 -0.67 15.69 -5.35
C ALA A 95 0.56 16.29 -6.04
N CYS A 96 1.45 15.45 -6.58
CA CYS A 96 2.63 15.89 -7.34
C CYS A 96 2.24 16.66 -8.61
N ALA A 97 1.28 16.16 -9.38
CA ALA A 97 0.81 16.83 -10.59
C ALA A 97 0.16 18.18 -10.27
N LEU A 98 -0.64 18.25 -9.20
CA LEU A 98 -1.26 19.50 -8.74
C LEU A 98 -0.21 20.48 -8.22
N SER A 99 0.75 20.03 -7.42
CA SER A 99 1.85 20.88 -6.92
C SER A 99 2.62 21.51 -8.08
N TRP A 100 3.01 20.71 -9.05
CA TRP A 100 3.66 21.22 -10.25
C TRP A 100 2.80 22.25 -10.99
N GLN A 101 1.52 21.96 -11.22
CA GLN A 101 0.61 22.87 -11.91
C GLN A 101 0.46 24.22 -11.17
N ILE A 102 0.43 24.19 -9.84
CA ILE A 102 0.37 25.40 -9.00
C ILE A 102 1.65 26.21 -9.17
N VAL A 103 2.83 25.59 -9.15
CA VAL A 103 4.13 26.26 -9.36
C VAL A 103 4.17 26.93 -10.75
N GLU A 104 3.82 26.19 -11.81
CA GLU A 104 3.83 26.70 -13.19
C GLU A 104 2.90 27.92 -13.38
N ILE A 105 1.75 27.93 -12.70
CA ILE A 105 0.83 29.07 -12.70
C ILE A 105 1.41 30.25 -11.89
N ALA A 106 2.01 29.98 -10.72
CA ALA A 106 2.58 30.98 -9.84
C ALA A 106 3.79 31.71 -10.45
N GLU A 107 4.57 31.01 -11.27
CA GLU A 107 5.69 31.58 -12.03
C GLU A 107 5.25 32.50 -13.17
N GLY A 108 3.95 32.60 -13.44
CA GLY A 108 3.41 33.49 -14.48
C GLY A 108 3.73 33.01 -15.89
N SER A 109 3.81 31.71 -16.11
CA SER A 109 4.09 31.08 -17.40
C SER A 109 3.21 31.67 -18.52
N ALA A 110 3.82 32.22 -19.55
CA ALA A 110 3.12 32.77 -20.72
C ALA A 110 2.59 31.70 -21.69
N ILE A 111 2.59 30.42 -21.27
CA ILE A 111 2.13 29.27 -22.07
C ILE A 111 0.61 29.27 -22.13
N ALA A 112 0.04 29.01 -23.29
CA ALA A 112 -1.40 28.91 -23.48
C ALA A 112 -2.01 27.86 -22.53
N PRO A 113 -3.17 28.15 -21.87
CA PRO A 113 -3.78 27.25 -20.89
C PRO A 113 -4.01 25.81 -21.39
N ILE A 114 -4.30 25.65 -22.68
CA ILE A 114 -4.49 24.31 -23.28
C ILE A 114 -3.20 23.50 -23.30
N ILE A 115 -2.05 24.15 -23.49
CA ILE A 115 -0.73 23.49 -23.48
C ILE A 115 -0.35 23.13 -22.04
N GLN A 116 -0.63 24.02 -21.07
CA GLN A 116 -0.43 23.72 -19.64
C GLN A 116 -1.26 22.52 -19.20
N LEU A 117 -2.55 22.47 -19.58
CA LEU A 117 -3.42 21.33 -19.27
C LEU A 117 -2.89 20.04 -19.92
N TRP A 118 -2.44 20.09 -21.15
CA TRP A 118 -1.85 18.93 -21.83
C TRP A 118 -0.59 18.43 -21.10
N ASN A 119 0.32 19.33 -20.77
CA ASN A 119 1.56 19.00 -20.05
C ASN A 119 1.27 18.42 -18.66
N GLY A 120 0.33 19.01 -17.92
CA GLY A 120 -0.11 18.52 -16.61
C GLY A 120 -0.71 17.11 -16.71
N THR A 121 -1.55 16.87 -17.72
CA THR A 121 -2.15 15.55 -17.96
C THR A 121 -1.09 14.51 -18.33
N ALA A 122 -0.14 14.86 -19.19
CA ALA A 122 0.96 13.96 -19.58
C ALA A 122 1.84 13.61 -18.37
N ARG A 123 2.19 14.57 -17.53
CA ARG A 123 2.95 14.34 -16.28
C ARG A 123 2.18 13.45 -15.31
N PHE A 124 0.90 13.74 -15.09
CA PHE A 124 0.04 12.88 -14.27
C PHE A 124 0.01 11.44 -14.81
N GLY A 125 -0.12 11.26 -16.13
CA GLY A 125 -0.07 9.95 -16.78
C GLY A 125 1.24 9.19 -16.45
N ILE A 126 2.40 9.85 -16.57
CA ILE A 126 3.70 9.28 -16.23
C ILE A 126 3.75 8.88 -14.75
N PHE A 127 3.26 9.72 -13.85
CA PHE A 127 3.24 9.45 -12.41
C PHE A 127 2.35 8.26 -12.06
N VAL A 128 1.17 8.16 -12.69
CA VAL A 128 0.25 7.02 -12.53
C VAL A 128 0.86 5.71 -13.06
N ILE A 129 1.50 5.77 -14.22
CA ILE A 129 2.20 4.59 -14.79
C ILE A 129 3.31 4.14 -13.84
N THR A 130 4.14 5.06 -13.37
CA THR A 130 5.23 4.75 -12.43
C THR A 130 4.69 4.13 -11.14
N SER A 131 3.66 4.72 -10.54
CA SER A 131 2.99 4.18 -9.36
C SER A 131 2.45 2.77 -9.59
N SER A 132 1.79 2.55 -10.73
CA SER A 132 1.21 1.26 -11.11
C SER A 132 2.27 0.18 -11.27
N LEU A 133 3.36 0.49 -11.97
CA LEU A 133 4.47 -0.44 -12.19
C LEU A 133 5.15 -0.83 -10.86
N LEU A 134 5.44 0.15 -9.99
CA LEU A 134 6.07 -0.10 -8.70
C LEU A 134 5.18 -0.94 -7.77
N SER A 135 3.88 -0.65 -7.74
CA SER A 135 2.93 -1.42 -6.94
C SER A 135 2.84 -2.88 -7.43
N ARG A 136 2.80 -3.10 -8.74
CA ARG A 136 2.79 -4.45 -9.34
C ARG A 136 4.11 -5.18 -9.08
N LEU A 137 5.25 -4.52 -9.25
CA LEU A 137 6.57 -5.09 -9.00
C LEU A 137 6.69 -5.56 -7.54
N ARG A 138 6.24 -4.75 -6.59
CA ARG A 138 6.23 -5.14 -5.17
C ARG A 138 5.42 -6.41 -4.94
N VAL A 139 4.21 -6.51 -5.53
CA VAL A 139 3.35 -7.69 -5.39
C VAL A 139 4.03 -8.93 -5.99
N SER A 140 4.62 -8.81 -7.19
CA SER A 140 5.35 -9.92 -7.83
C SER A 140 6.51 -10.41 -6.97
N LEU A 141 7.35 -9.50 -6.48
CA LEU A 141 8.47 -9.85 -5.59
C LEU A 141 8.02 -10.51 -4.28
N PHE A 142 6.88 -10.08 -3.74
CA PHE A 142 6.32 -10.70 -2.55
C PHE A 142 5.82 -12.13 -2.81
N LEU A 143 5.17 -12.37 -3.95
CA LEU A 143 4.72 -13.69 -4.37
C LEU A 143 5.90 -14.63 -4.63
N GLU A 144 6.92 -14.17 -5.34
CA GLU A 144 8.15 -14.95 -5.58
C GLU A 144 8.83 -15.36 -4.26
N LYS A 145 8.94 -14.44 -3.31
CA LYS A 145 9.49 -14.75 -1.98
C LYS A 145 8.65 -15.78 -1.22
N LYS A 146 7.32 -15.73 -1.33
CA LYS A 146 6.44 -16.75 -0.75
C LYS A 146 6.66 -18.12 -1.38
N LEU A 147 6.71 -18.18 -2.69
CA LEU A 147 6.93 -19.44 -3.42
C LEU A 147 8.31 -20.04 -3.13
N ALA A 148 9.34 -19.20 -3.04
CA ALA A 148 10.71 -19.66 -2.72
C ALA A 148 10.85 -20.20 -1.27
N ARG A 149 9.95 -19.84 -0.36
CA ARG A 149 9.95 -20.33 1.03
C ARG A 149 9.20 -21.64 1.23
N SER A 150 8.34 -22.02 0.31
CA SER A 150 7.58 -23.28 0.36
C SER A 150 8.20 -24.27 -0.61
N ASP A 151 8.48 -25.48 -0.15
CA ASP A 151 8.84 -26.59 -1.04
C ASP A 151 7.59 -27.03 -1.83
N PRO A 152 7.58 -26.94 -3.17
CA PRO A 152 6.41 -27.28 -3.97
C PRO A 152 6.00 -28.75 -3.89
N LEU A 153 6.91 -29.66 -3.41
CA LEU A 153 6.66 -31.10 -3.33
C LEU A 153 6.11 -31.53 -1.97
N THR A 154 6.52 -30.86 -0.90
CA THR A 154 6.18 -31.31 0.46
C THR A 154 5.31 -30.31 1.22
N GLY A 155 5.14 -29.07 0.74
CA GLY A 155 4.46 -27.99 1.45
C GLY A 155 5.17 -27.52 2.73
N ALA A 156 6.32 -28.11 3.05
CA ALA A 156 7.12 -27.77 4.23
C ALA A 156 8.01 -26.53 3.96
N ALA A 157 8.40 -25.83 5.03
CA ALA A 157 9.36 -24.73 4.94
C ALA A 157 10.69 -25.23 4.39
N ASN A 158 11.20 -24.55 3.34
CA ASN A 158 12.47 -24.91 2.72
C ASN A 158 13.60 -24.74 3.75
N GLY A 159 14.43 -25.79 3.94
CA GLY A 159 15.52 -25.84 4.94
C GLY A 159 16.64 -24.78 4.78
N ARG A 160 16.56 -23.88 3.77
CA ARG A 160 17.42 -22.69 3.62
C ARG A 160 16.94 -21.46 4.41
N THR A 161 15.88 -21.59 5.21
CA THR A 161 15.27 -20.46 5.95
C THR A 161 15.75 -20.37 7.41
N PHE A 162 16.78 -21.16 7.78
CA PHE A 162 17.44 -21.11 9.10
C PHE A 162 18.78 -20.40 9.02
#